data_d209204caa462377aa914e62c6df113c
#
_entry.id   d209204caa462377aa914e62c6df113c
#
_cell.length_a   1.000
_cell.length_b   1.000
_cell.length_c   1.000
_cell.angle_alpha   90.00
_cell.angle_beta   90.00
_cell.angle_gamma   90.00
#
_symmetry.space_group_name_H-M   'P 1'
#
loop_
_entity.id
_entity.type
_entity.pdbx_description
1 polymer ?
#
loop_
_entity_poly.entity_id
_entity_poly.type
_entity_poly.pdbx_seq_one_letter_code
_entity_poly.pdbx_strand_id
1 'polypeptide(L)' 'MSNEMKFFVYLLESYAMKKGVSGRQVFDLWKSKNLLNFIYEMYELYHVERLENAFDDIDTLIAEGN' A
#
# COMPACT_ATOMS: atom_id res chain seq x y z
N MET A 1 -7.23 3.93 16.91
CA MET A 1 -6.65 4.04 15.57
C MET A 1 -7.74 4.45 14.60
N SER A 2 -7.45 5.41 13.72
CA SER A 2 -8.45 5.87 12.77
C SER A 2 -8.77 4.78 11.73
N ASN A 3 -9.89 4.95 11.03
CA ASN A 3 -10.25 4.01 9.96
C ASN A 3 -9.21 4.03 8.86
N GLU A 4 -8.67 5.20 8.56
CA GLU A 4 -7.62 5.35 7.55
C GLU A 4 -6.37 4.56 7.92
N MET A 5 -5.96 4.63 9.18
CA MET A 5 -4.77 3.90 9.62
C MET A 5 -5.02 2.40 9.68
N LYS A 6 -6.22 1.99 10.13
CA LYS A 6 -6.57 0.58 10.13
C LYS A 6 -6.50 0.00 8.72
N PHE A 7 -7.05 0.73 7.77
CA PHE A 7 -7.02 0.28 6.38
C PHE A 7 -5.60 0.26 5.83
N PHE A 8 -4.81 1.28 6.16
CA PHE A 8 -3.42 1.35 5.69
C PHE A 8 -2.63 0.12 6.16
N VAL A 9 -2.77 -0.25 7.43
CA VAL A 9 -2.08 -1.43 7.96
C VAL A 9 -2.57 -2.70 7.28
N TYR A 10 -3.89 -2.80 7.10
CA TYR A 10 -4.48 -3.96 6.43
C TYR A 10 -3.96 -4.08 4.98
N LEU A 11 -3.94 -2.97 4.27
CA LEU A 11 -3.46 -2.94 2.88
C LEU A 11 -1.99 -3.36 2.80
N LEU A 12 -1.18 -2.80 3.69
CA LEU A 12 0.26 -3.09 3.72
C LEU A 12 0.50 -4.58 3.99
N GLU A 13 -0.18 -5.14 4.99
CA GLU A 13 0.01 -6.54 5.33
C GLU A 13 -0.52 -7.46 4.24
N SER A 14 -1.63 -7.08 3.61
CA SER A 14 -2.19 -7.87 2.51
C SER A 14 -1.28 -7.86 1.29
N TYR A 15 -0.69 -6.70 1.00
CA TYR A 15 0.26 -6.57 -0.09
C TYR A 15 1.51 -7.42 0.19
N ALA A 16 2.00 -7.39 1.43
CA ALA A 16 3.16 -8.19 1.84
C ALA A 16 2.87 -9.68 1.66
N MET A 17 1.69 -10.11 2.07
CA MET A 17 1.29 -11.50 1.94
C MET A 17 1.25 -11.92 0.47
N LYS A 18 0.69 -11.08 -0.38
CA LYS A 18 0.63 -11.38 -1.81
C LYS A 18 2.03 -11.50 -2.43
N LYS A 19 2.94 -10.64 -2.00
CA LYS A 19 4.30 -10.64 -2.56
C LYS A 19 5.23 -11.65 -1.89
N GLY A 20 4.78 -12.30 -0.81
CA GLY A 20 5.59 -13.27 -0.11
C GLY A 20 6.73 -12.66 0.67
N VAL A 21 6.53 -11.46 1.18
CA VAL A 21 7.53 -10.75 1.97
C VAL A 21 6.91 -10.28 3.28
N SER A 22 7.72 -9.69 4.16
CA SER A 22 7.23 -9.21 5.45
C SER A 22 6.63 -7.82 5.31
N GLY A 23 5.77 -7.47 6.26
CA GLY A 23 5.22 -6.12 6.32
C GLY A 23 6.33 -5.07 6.45
N ARG A 24 7.37 -5.37 7.21
CA ARG A 24 8.50 -4.45 7.35
C ARG A 24 9.18 -4.19 6.02
N GLN A 25 9.35 -5.24 5.21
CA GLN A 25 9.96 -5.08 3.89
C GLN A 25 9.11 -4.19 3.00
N VAL A 26 7.79 -4.36 3.06
CA VAL A 26 6.89 -3.51 2.28
C VAL A 26 6.96 -2.07 2.76
N PHE A 27 6.92 -1.88 4.08
CA PHE A 27 7.00 -0.54 4.65
C PHE A 27 8.27 0.18 4.18
N ASP A 28 9.40 -0.51 4.27
CA ASP A 28 10.68 0.06 3.87
C ASP A 28 10.70 0.38 2.37
N LEU A 29 10.12 -0.50 1.55
CA LEU A 29 10.04 -0.27 0.11
C LEU A 29 9.19 0.97 -0.20
N TRP A 30 7.98 1.03 0.37
CA TRP A 30 7.09 2.16 0.12
C TRP A 30 7.72 3.46 0.61
N LYS A 31 8.41 3.41 1.75
CA LYS A 31 9.09 4.59 2.28
C LYS A 31 10.19 5.05 1.34
N SER A 32 10.98 4.11 0.82
CA SER A 32 12.10 4.45 -0.07
C SER A 32 11.62 5.06 -1.38
N LYS A 33 10.37 4.77 -1.78
CA LYS A 33 9.78 5.31 -3.00
C LYS A 33 8.92 6.53 -2.74
N ASN A 34 8.91 7.03 -1.51
CA ASN A 34 8.10 8.19 -1.11
C ASN A 34 6.59 7.94 -1.28
N LEU A 35 6.15 6.73 -1.02
CA LEU A 35 4.75 6.37 -1.27
C LEU A 35 3.91 6.26 -0.01
N LEU A 36 4.51 6.35 1.20
CA LEU A 36 3.75 6.12 2.43
C LEU A 36 2.56 7.08 2.56
N ASN A 37 2.82 8.38 2.43
CA ASN A 37 1.75 9.37 2.57
C ASN A 37 0.73 9.26 1.45
N PHE A 38 1.20 9.04 0.24
CA PHE A 38 0.30 8.92 -0.90
C PHE A 38 -0.67 7.76 -0.71
N ILE A 39 -0.14 6.59 -0.34
CA ILE A 39 -0.97 5.40 -0.17
C ILE A 39 -1.94 5.61 0.99
N TYR A 40 -1.47 6.20 2.08
CA TYR A 40 -2.33 6.50 3.22
C TYR A 40 -3.52 7.39 2.79
N GLU A 41 -3.23 8.40 1.97
CA GLU A 41 -4.25 9.35 1.55
C GLU A 41 -5.20 8.80 0.49
N MET A 42 -4.87 7.64 -0.07
CA MET A 42 -5.75 7.01 -1.05
C MET A 42 -6.87 6.19 -0.40
N TYR A 43 -7.06 6.35 0.90
CA TYR A 43 -8.06 5.60 1.65
C TYR A 43 -9.44 5.66 0.99
N GLU A 44 -9.90 6.86 0.63
CA GLU A 44 -11.25 7.01 0.09
C GLU A 44 -11.47 6.18 -1.18
N LEU A 45 -10.46 6.09 -2.00
CA LEU A 45 -10.55 5.32 -3.23
C LEU A 45 -10.30 3.83 -3.00
N TYR A 46 -9.19 3.52 -2.33
CA TYR A 46 -8.76 2.13 -2.22
C TYR A 46 -9.67 1.28 -1.34
N HIS A 47 -10.31 1.87 -0.31
CA HIS A 47 -11.06 1.04 0.63
C HIS A 47 -12.41 0.59 0.06
N VAL A 48 -12.89 1.20 -1.02
CA VAL A 48 -14.16 0.82 -1.64
C VAL A 48 -13.97 -0.06 -2.87
N GLU A 49 -12.73 -0.29 -3.28
CA GLU A 49 -12.42 -1.12 -4.43
C GLU A 49 -11.90 -2.48 -4.00
N ARG A 50 -11.70 -3.36 -4.97
CA ARG A 50 -11.02 -4.62 -4.70
C ARG A 50 -9.57 -4.34 -4.43
N LEU A 51 -8.99 -5.10 -3.49
CA LEU A 51 -7.58 -4.92 -3.13
C LEU A 51 -6.64 -5.04 -4.32
N GLU A 52 -6.99 -5.91 -5.27
CA GLU A 52 -6.16 -6.11 -6.47
C GLU A 52 -5.97 -4.81 -7.25
N ASN A 53 -6.99 -3.96 -7.27
CA ASN A 53 -6.87 -2.68 -7.97
C ASN A 53 -5.85 -1.77 -7.27
N ALA A 54 -5.88 -1.74 -5.94
CA ALA A 54 -4.89 -0.97 -5.19
C ALA A 54 -3.49 -1.54 -5.41
N PHE A 55 -3.36 -2.86 -5.40
CA PHE A 55 -2.07 -3.50 -5.62
C PHE A 55 -1.51 -3.14 -7.00
N ASP A 56 -2.35 -3.16 -8.02
CA ASP A 56 -1.92 -2.81 -9.37
C ASP A 56 -1.45 -1.36 -9.45
N ASP A 57 -2.18 -0.45 -8.81
CA ASP A 57 -1.79 0.95 -8.75
C ASP A 57 -0.43 1.10 -8.07
N ILE A 58 -0.26 0.44 -6.92
CA ILE A 58 0.99 0.53 -6.17
C ILE A 58 2.15 -0.04 -6.98
N ASP A 59 1.93 -1.19 -7.62
CA ASP A 59 2.96 -1.79 -8.46
C ASP A 59 3.38 -0.86 -9.59
N THR A 60 2.40 -0.19 -10.21
CA THR A 60 2.68 0.77 -11.27
C THR A 60 3.50 1.95 -10.75
N LEU A 61 3.12 2.47 -9.58
CA LEU A 61 3.85 3.59 -8.97
C LEU A 61 5.30 3.21 -8.65
N ILE A 62 5.51 2.00 -8.14
CA ILE A 62 6.85 1.52 -7.83
C ILE A 62 7.67 1.38 -9.10
N ALA A 63 7.07 0.84 -10.16
CA ALA A 63 7.77 0.63 -11.43
C ALA A 63 8.14 1.94 -12.10
N GLU A 64 7.25 2.95 -12.03
CA GLU A 64 7.51 4.27 -12.60
C GLU A 64 8.47 5.07 -11.76
N GLY A 65 8.50 4.75 -10.52
CA GLY A 65 8.96 5.62 -9.49
C GLY A 65 10.33 5.97 -9.49
N ASN A 66 10.83 6.20 -10.13
CA ASN A 66 11.99 6.84 -9.63
C ASN A 66 12.83 5.91 -8.91
#